data_b28f43e2e3f5915394e30c3a1a567bb7
#
_entry.id   b28f43e2e3f5915394e30c3a1a567bb7
#
_cell.length_a   1.000
_cell.length_b   1.000
_cell.length_c   1.000
_cell.angle_alpha   90.00
_cell.angle_beta   90.00
_cell.angle_gamma   90.00
#
_symmetry.space_group_name_H-M   'P 1'
#
loop_
_entity.id
_entity.type
_entity.pdbx_description
1 polymer ?
#
loop_
_entity_poly.entity_id
_entity_poly.type
_entity_poly.pdbx_seq_one_letter_code
_entity_poly.pdbx_strand_id
1 'polypeptide(L)'
;NFETSRIGKKVVNFEHVDFAYEDGKPILSDFNLIMQNRDRIGIVGDNGVGKSTLLNLINGDLVPTAGVLDIGETVRIGYFSQQIKDMDESKRVINYLQEVADEVKTTVGTTSITELLEQFLFSRSTHGTQIAKLSGGEKKRLYLLKILIEKPNVLLLDEPTNDLDIATLTVLENFLNGFGGPVVTVSHDRYFLDKVANKILAFEEGGVREFFGNYTDYLDEKAFLQEQSALLEKEKEQARVKVEKVKVAISKS
;
A
#
# COMPACT_ATOMS: atom_id res chain seq x y z
N ASN A 1 -1.47 13.53 -16.76
CA ASN A 1 -1.18 12.15 -16.32
C ASN A 1 0.06 11.63 -17.03
N PHE A 2 0.92 10.94 -16.31
CA PHE A 2 2.10 10.30 -16.90
C PHE A 2 1.70 9.09 -17.73
N GLU A 3 2.41 8.85 -18.84
CA GLU A 3 2.31 7.56 -19.50
C GLU A 3 2.93 6.48 -18.61
N THR A 4 2.23 5.35 -18.49
CA THR A 4 2.76 4.15 -17.84
C THR A 4 3.31 3.19 -18.89
N SER A 5 4.30 2.41 -18.52
CA SER A 5 4.74 1.31 -19.37
C SER A 5 3.59 0.32 -19.57
N ARG A 6 3.49 -0.25 -20.77
CA ARG A 6 2.46 -1.26 -21.06
C ARG A 6 2.66 -2.47 -20.13
N ILE A 7 1.58 -2.88 -19.49
CA ILE A 7 1.56 -4.08 -18.66
C ILE A 7 0.92 -5.25 -19.41
N GLY A 8 1.51 -6.44 -19.27
CA GLY A 8 0.96 -7.68 -19.83
C GLY A 8 -0.27 -8.16 -19.06
N LYS A 9 -0.86 -9.29 -19.50
CA LYS A 9 -2.02 -9.91 -18.84
C LYS A 9 -1.69 -10.41 -17.43
N LYS A 10 -0.47 -10.90 -17.21
CA LYS A 10 0.03 -11.43 -15.95
C LYS A 10 0.73 -10.31 -15.20
N VAL A 11 0.23 -9.96 -14.03
CA VAL A 11 0.82 -8.91 -13.21
C VAL A 11 1.57 -9.54 -12.04
N VAL A 12 0.89 -9.91 -10.98
CA VAL A 12 1.47 -10.58 -9.79
C VAL A 12 0.50 -11.65 -9.34
N ASN A 13 1.03 -12.85 -9.07
CA ASN A 13 0.23 -13.98 -8.60
C ASN A 13 0.95 -14.67 -7.44
N PHE A 14 0.27 -14.76 -6.30
CA PHE A 14 0.67 -15.55 -5.14
C PHE A 14 -0.11 -16.84 -5.11
N GLU A 15 0.56 -17.98 -5.15
CA GLU A 15 -0.04 -19.31 -5.05
C GLU A 15 0.53 -20.04 -3.84
N HIS A 16 -0.32 -20.26 -2.83
CA HIS A 16 0.02 -20.99 -1.61
C HIS A 16 1.33 -20.52 -0.97
N VAL A 17 1.51 -19.21 -0.87
CA VAL A 17 2.75 -18.60 -0.40
C VAL A 17 2.80 -18.59 1.12
N ASP A 18 3.89 -19.16 1.66
CA ASP A 18 4.31 -19.03 3.04
C ASP A 18 5.52 -18.11 3.11
N PHE A 19 5.58 -17.31 4.15
CA PHE A 19 6.76 -16.54 4.47
C PHE A 19 6.96 -16.42 5.99
N ALA A 20 8.18 -16.65 6.42
CA ALA A 20 8.65 -16.39 7.78
C ALA A 20 10.08 -15.84 7.72
N TYR A 21 10.40 -14.92 8.64
CA TYR A 21 11.78 -14.49 8.86
C TYR A 21 12.59 -15.59 9.59
N GLU A 22 13.89 -15.36 9.78
CA GLU A 22 14.80 -16.30 10.42
C GLU A 22 14.38 -16.72 11.84
N ASP A 23 13.61 -15.88 12.54
CA ASP A 23 13.01 -16.19 13.85
C ASP A 23 11.94 -17.29 13.78
N GLY A 24 11.56 -17.70 12.56
CA GLY A 24 10.57 -18.74 12.32
C GLY A 24 9.12 -18.32 12.56
N LYS A 25 8.86 -17.08 12.97
CA LYS A 25 7.49 -16.58 13.17
C LYS A 25 6.79 -16.43 11.80
N PRO A 26 5.66 -17.13 11.57
CA PRO A 26 4.97 -17.04 10.30
C PRO A 26 4.34 -15.64 10.11
N ILE A 27 4.61 -15.04 8.96
CA ILE A 27 4.03 -13.77 8.51
C ILE A 27 2.89 -14.04 7.52
N LEU A 28 3.12 -14.90 6.55
CA LEU A 28 2.12 -15.39 5.61
C LEU A 28 2.04 -16.91 5.69
N SER A 29 0.81 -17.42 5.65
CA SER A 29 0.52 -18.86 5.63
C SER A 29 -0.54 -19.14 4.58
N ASP A 30 -0.20 -19.94 3.57
CA ASP A 30 -1.10 -20.31 2.47
C ASP A 30 -1.75 -19.10 1.80
N PHE A 31 -0.96 -18.05 1.56
CA PHE A 31 -1.44 -16.79 1.01
C PHE A 31 -1.63 -16.89 -0.51
N ASN A 32 -2.83 -16.53 -0.95
CA ASN A 32 -3.19 -16.50 -2.35
C ASN A 32 -3.69 -15.12 -2.74
N LEU A 33 -3.18 -14.58 -3.84
CA LEU A 33 -3.60 -13.30 -4.38
C LEU A 33 -3.31 -13.25 -5.87
N ILE A 34 -4.30 -12.89 -6.67
CA ILE A 34 -4.14 -12.54 -8.08
C ILE A 34 -4.31 -11.04 -8.23
N MET A 35 -3.23 -10.34 -8.55
CA MET A 35 -3.26 -8.91 -8.78
C MET A 35 -3.58 -8.62 -10.24
N GLN A 36 -4.58 -7.78 -10.47
CA GLN A 36 -5.07 -7.36 -11.78
C GLN A 36 -4.67 -5.92 -12.08
N ASN A 37 -4.74 -5.53 -13.38
CA ASN A 37 -4.31 -4.23 -13.85
C ASN A 37 -4.98 -3.02 -13.18
N ARG A 38 -6.20 -3.17 -12.72
CA ARG A 38 -6.98 -2.07 -12.12
C ARG A 38 -7.08 -2.15 -10.61
N ASP A 39 -6.34 -3.05 -9.99
CA ASP A 39 -6.38 -3.20 -8.56
C ASP A 39 -5.78 -1.99 -7.84
N ARG A 40 -6.52 -1.53 -6.85
CA ARG A 40 -6.15 -0.49 -5.90
C ARG A 40 -6.23 -1.11 -4.50
N ILE A 41 -5.13 -1.70 -4.07
CA ILE A 41 -5.10 -2.51 -2.85
C ILE A 41 -4.60 -1.66 -1.69
N GLY A 42 -5.43 -1.54 -0.66
CA GLY A 42 -5.03 -1.00 0.64
C GLY A 42 -4.70 -2.13 1.61
N ILE A 43 -3.51 -2.09 2.20
CA ILE A 43 -3.09 -3.06 3.22
C ILE A 43 -3.24 -2.42 4.59
N VAL A 44 -4.00 -3.06 5.46
CA VAL A 44 -4.29 -2.59 6.81
C VAL A 44 -3.99 -3.67 7.86
N GLY A 45 -3.80 -3.25 9.09
CA GLY A 45 -3.49 -4.11 10.22
C GLY A 45 -2.58 -3.41 11.23
N ASP A 46 -2.34 -4.04 12.35
CA ASP A 46 -1.47 -3.52 13.40
C ASP A 46 -0.01 -3.44 12.94
N ASN A 47 0.79 -2.61 13.62
CA ASN A 47 2.22 -2.52 13.35
C ASN A 47 2.91 -3.85 13.65
N GLY A 48 3.88 -4.23 12.82
CA GLY A 48 4.67 -5.45 13.00
C GLY A 48 3.99 -6.75 12.56
N VAL A 49 2.82 -6.69 11.92
CA VAL A 49 2.10 -7.90 11.44
C VAL A 49 2.54 -8.39 10.06
N GLY A 50 3.41 -7.65 9.36
CA GLY A 50 3.96 -8.06 8.07
C GLY A 50 3.45 -7.31 6.85
N LYS A 51 2.83 -6.15 7.04
CA LYS A 51 2.31 -5.33 5.91
C LYS A 51 3.40 -4.93 4.93
N SER A 52 4.51 -4.38 5.42
CA SER A 52 5.67 -4.04 4.58
C SER A 52 6.36 -5.27 3.99
N THR A 53 6.26 -6.42 4.66
CA THR A 53 6.78 -7.70 4.15
C THR A 53 6.14 -8.07 2.82
N LEU A 54 4.82 -7.88 2.69
CA LEU A 54 4.11 -8.15 1.44
C LEU A 54 4.62 -7.28 0.30
N LEU A 55 4.86 -5.99 0.55
CA LEU A 55 5.46 -5.09 -0.44
C LEU A 55 6.86 -5.54 -0.84
N ASN A 56 7.68 -5.94 0.11
CA ASN A 56 9.05 -6.41 -0.15
C ASN A 56 9.09 -7.73 -0.94
N LEU A 57 8.12 -8.61 -0.73
CA LEU A 57 7.96 -9.81 -1.56
C LEU A 57 7.63 -9.45 -3.00
N ILE A 58 6.69 -8.54 -3.22
CA ILE A 58 6.31 -8.08 -4.57
C ILE A 58 7.50 -7.39 -5.25
N ASN A 59 8.26 -6.58 -4.52
CA ASN A 59 9.43 -5.88 -5.05
C ASN A 59 10.66 -6.79 -5.30
N GLY A 60 10.62 -8.04 -4.82
CA GLY A 60 11.71 -8.99 -4.99
C GLY A 60 12.83 -8.86 -3.96
N ASP A 61 12.66 -8.04 -2.92
CA ASP A 61 13.63 -7.90 -1.81
C ASP A 61 13.61 -9.11 -0.86
N LEU A 62 12.49 -9.82 -0.85
CA LEU A 62 12.29 -11.05 -0.08
C LEU A 62 11.81 -12.18 -1.00
N VAL A 63 12.11 -13.41 -0.62
CA VAL A 63 11.72 -14.62 -1.34
C VAL A 63 10.76 -15.44 -0.47
N PRO A 64 9.66 -15.98 -1.03
CA PRO A 64 8.78 -16.88 -0.30
C PRO A 64 9.52 -18.06 0.32
N THR A 65 9.12 -18.47 1.53
CA THR A 65 9.65 -19.68 2.18
C THR A 65 9.08 -20.94 1.53
N ALA A 66 7.84 -20.88 1.05
CA ALA A 66 7.17 -21.93 0.30
C ALA A 66 6.13 -21.32 -0.65
N GLY A 67 5.63 -22.10 -1.59
CA GLY A 67 4.69 -21.64 -2.58
C GLY A 67 5.35 -20.93 -3.75
N VAL A 68 4.53 -20.32 -4.61
CA VAL A 68 4.99 -19.66 -5.83
C VAL A 68 4.53 -18.21 -5.84
N LEU A 69 5.49 -17.31 -6.04
CA LEU A 69 5.24 -15.91 -6.34
C LEU A 69 5.68 -15.64 -7.78
N ASP A 70 4.73 -15.40 -8.65
CA ASP A 70 4.98 -15.17 -10.07
C ASP A 70 4.72 -13.69 -10.40
N ILE A 71 5.76 -13.03 -10.90
CA ILE A 71 5.72 -11.63 -11.31
C ILE A 71 5.90 -11.57 -12.81
N GLY A 72 4.97 -10.91 -13.51
CA GLY A 72 5.01 -10.81 -14.96
C GLY A 72 6.29 -10.15 -15.48
N GLU A 73 6.77 -10.61 -16.64
CA GLU A 73 8.04 -10.13 -17.25
C GLU A 73 8.00 -8.64 -17.61
N THR A 74 6.81 -8.09 -17.87
CA THR A 74 6.62 -6.68 -18.24
C THR A 74 6.40 -5.77 -17.03
N VAL A 75 6.36 -6.32 -15.82
CA VAL A 75 6.15 -5.57 -14.60
C VAL A 75 7.37 -4.69 -14.29
N ARG A 76 7.11 -3.39 -14.11
CA ARG A 76 8.07 -2.38 -13.69
C ARG A 76 7.56 -1.73 -12.42
N ILE A 77 8.21 -2.03 -11.31
CA ILE A 77 7.76 -1.61 -9.99
C ILE A 77 8.39 -0.28 -9.61
N GLY A 78 7.54 0.68 -9.24
CA GLY A 78 7.93 1.86 -8.49
C GLY A 78 7.63 1.64 -7.02
N TYR A 79 8.67 1.59 -6.18
CA TYR A 79 8.52 1.35 -4.75
C TYR A 79 8.87 2.60 -3.94
N PHE A 80 7.85 3.20 -3.37
CA PHE A 80 7.97 4.30 -2.43
C PHE A 80 7.99 3.75 -1.00
N SER A 81 9.20 3.43 -0.52
CA SER A 81 9.41 2.87 0.81
C SER A 81 9.32 3.94 1.91
N GLN A 82 9.15 3.51 3.16
CA GLN A 82 9.14 4.41 4.32
C GLN A 82 10.44 5.21 4.46
N GLN A 83 11.57 4.59 4.11
CA GLN A 83 12.88 5.23 4.11
C GLN A 83 13.33 5.55 2.69
N ILE A 84 13.78 6.77 2.48
CA ILE A 84 14.38 7.17 1.21
C ILE A 84 15.72 6.45 1.08
N LYS A 85 15.87 5.71 -0.03
CA LYS A 85 17.09 4.98 -0.36
C LYS A 85 17.80 5.65 -1.54
N ASP A 86 19.12 5.59 -1.55
CA ASP A 86 19.97 5.97 -2.69
C ASP A 86 19.78 7.42 -3.18
N MET A 87 19.47 8.34 -2.26
CA MET A 87 19.40 9.76 -2.57
C MET A 87 20.74 10.44 -2.24
N ASP A 88 21.47 10.82 -3.28
CA ASP A 88 22.69 11.62 -3.12
C ASP A 88 22.32 13.08 -2.85
N GLU A 89 22.40 13.47 -1.59
CA GLU A 89 22.02 14.81 -1.11
C GLU A 89 22.97 15.91 -1.57
N SER A 90 24.13 15.59 -2.11
CA SER A 90 25.08 16.55 -2.68
C SER A 90 24.62 17.06 -4.06
N LYS A 91 23.73 16.33 -4.74
CA LYS A 91 23.18 16.73 -6.02
C LYS A 91 22.17 17.86 -5.88
N ARG A 92 22.03 18.64 -6.97
CA ARG A 92 20.97 19.63 -7.08
C ARG A 92 19.65 18.95 -7.41
N VAL A 93 18.54 19.53 -6.96
CA VAL A 93 17.19 19.01 -7.17
C VAL A 93 16.93 18.64 -8.64
N ILE A 94 17.19 19.56 -9.56
CA ILE A 94 16.97 19.32 -10.99
C ILE A 94 17.86 18.23 -11.56
N ASN A 95 19.12 18.19 -11.16
CA ASN A 95 20.08 17.22 -11.68
C ASN A 95 19.74 15.79 -11.23
N TYR A 96 19.22 15.63 -10.02
CA TYR A 96 18.75 14.35 -9.48
C TYR A 96 17.67 13.72 -10.37
N LEU A 97 16.75 14.54 -10.89
CA LEU A 97 15.72 14.07 -11.80
C LEU A 97 16.22 13.92 -13.24
N GLN A 98 17.09 14.82 -13.73
CA GLN A 98 17.62 14.78 -15.08
C GLN A 98 18.52 13.55 -15.35
N GLU A 99 19.04 12.91 -14.33
CA GLU A 99 19.72 11.62 -14.48
C GLU A 99 18.80 10.51 -15.00
N VAL A 100 17.50 10.62 -14.72
CA VAL A 100 16.50 9.67 -15.21
C VAL A 100 15.99 10.05 -16.58
N ALA A 101 15.63 11.32 -16.77
CA ALA A 101 15.10 11.84 -18.02
C ALA A 101 15.19 13.38 -18.07
N ASP A 102 15.33 13.96 -19.25
CA ASP A 102 15.24 15.41 -19.48
C ASP A 102 13.82 15.89 -19.62
N GLU A 103 12.96 15.01 -20.12
CA GLU A 103 11.54 15.26 -20.37
C GLU A 103 10.73 13.99 -20.12
N VAL A 104 9.45 14.16 -19.84
CA VAL A 104 8.52 13.07 -19.59
C VAL A 104 7.32 13.15 -20.51
N LYS A 105 6.97 12.03 -21.15
CA LYS A 105 5.75 11.90 -21.92
C LYS A 105 4.54 11.84 -21.02
N THR A 106 3.52 12.60 -21.37
CA THR A 106 2.23 12.60 -20.71
C THR A 106 1.13 12.28 -21.71
N THR A 107 -0.07 12.06 -21.23
CA THR A 107 -1.25 11.80 -22.09
C THR A 107 -1.61 12.97 -23.00
N VAL A 108 -1.08 14.16 -22.72
CA VAL A 108 -1.36 15.40 -23.48
C VAL A 108 -0.12 15.98 -24.18
N GLY A 109 1.00 15.27 -24.15
CA GLY A 109 2.24 15.72 -24.79
C GLY A 109 3.48 15.46 -23.94
N THR A 110 4.54 16.22 -24.20
CA THR A 110 5.80 16.12 -23.48
C THR A 110 5.93 17.26 -22.48
N THR A 111 6.37 16.96 -21.27
CA THR A 111 6.61 17.93 -20.17
C THR A 111 8.07 17.90 -19.78
N SER A 112 8.71 19.08 -19.66
CA SER A 112 10.08 19.16 -19.17
C SER A 112 10.19 18.84 -17.69
N ILE A 113 11.39 18.45 -17.22
CA ILE A 113 11.65 18.23 -15.78
C ILE A 113 11.41 19.53 -14.98
N THR A 114 11.73 20.68 -15.54
CA THR A 114 11.45 21.98 -14.89
C THR A 114 9.96 22.19 -14.65
N GLU A 115 9.12 21.92 -15.63
CA GLU A 115 7.66 22.02 -15.50
C GLU A 115 7.11 21.01 -14.51
N LEU A 116 7.62 19.78 -14.52
CA LEU A 116 7.23 18.75 -13.56
C LEU A 116 7.56 19.13 -12.12
N LEU A 117 8.74 19.69 -11.89
CA LEU A 117 9.12 20.19 -10.57
C LEU A 117 8.16 21.26 -10.08
N GLU A 118 7.77 22.20 -10.95
CA GLU A 118 6.78 23.22 -10.60
C GLU A 118 5.41 22.60 -10.28
N GLN A 119 4.94 21.63 -11.05
CA GLN A 119 3.69 20.91 -10.80
C GLN A 119 3.72 20.15 -9.45
N PHE A 120 4.90 19.68 -9.05
CA PHE A 120 5.13 19.02 -7.76
C PHE A 120 5.59 20.00 -6.66
N LEU A 121 5.25 21.28 -6.81
CA LEU A 121 5.40 22.32 -5.79
C LEU A 121 6.86 22.70 -5.46
N PHE A 122 7.77 22.48 -6.41
CA PHE A 122 9.13 23.01 -6.35
C PHE A 122 9.21 24.28 -7.18
N SER A 123 9.36 25.42 -6.53
CA SER A 123 9.57 26.69 -7.23
C SER A 123 10.88 26.70 -8.02
N ARG A 124 10.95 27.47 -9.09
CA ARG A 124 12.18 27.58 -9.92
C ARG A 124 13.42 27.95 -9.11
N SER A 125 13.28 28.76 -8.08
CA SER A 125 14.36 29.13 -7.19
C SER A 125 15.00 27.98 -6.45
N THR A 126 14.27 26.86 -6.28
CA THR A 126 14.75 25.66 -5.56
C THR A 126 15.35 24.60 -6.48
N HIS A 127 15.18 24.71 -7.82
CA HIS A 127 15.66 23.69 -8.75
C HIS A 127 17.19 23.52 -8.72
N GLY A 128 17.92 24.58 -8.50
CA GLY A 128 19.38 24.56 -8.36
C GLY A 128 19.87 24.34 -6.93
N THR A 129 19.00 24.14 -5.97
CA THR A 129 19.34 23.91 -4.56
C THR A 129 19.85 22.48 -4.37
N GLN A 130 20.85 22.29 -3.52
CA GLN A 130 21.29 20.96 -3.12
C GLN A 130 20.20 20.27 -2.29
N ILE A 131 20.01 18.97 -2.52
CA ILE A 131 19.01 18.16 -1.83
C ILE A 131 19.18 18.19 -0.32
N ALA A 132 20.44 18.26 0.16
CA ALA A 132 20.75 18.36 1.58
C ALA A 132 20.05 19.54 2.29
N LYS A 133 19.74 20.61 1.56
CA LYS A 133 19.06 21.82 2.08
C LYS A 133 17.54 21.72 2.11
N LEU A 134 16.97 20.68 1.54
CA LEU A 134 15.53 20.44 1.55
C LEU A 134 15.05 19.97 2.92
N SER A 135 13.80 20.27 3.26
CA SER A 135 13.11 19.65 4.39
C SER A 135 12.90 18.15 4.17
N GLY A 136 12.62 17.41 5.22
CA GLY A 136 12.29 15.98 5.11
C GLY A 136 11.11 15.72 4.18
N GLY A 137 10.04 16.52 4.29
CA GLY A 137 8.88 16.44 3.41
C GLY A 137 9.18 16.75 1.96
N GLU A 138 10.01 17.76 1.69
CA GLU A 138 10.46 18.09 0.34
C GLU A 138 11.33 17.00 -0.28
N LYS A 139 12.25 16.40 0.49
CA LYS A 139 13.02 15.23 0.05
C LYS A 139 12.12 14.06 -0.33
N LYS A 140 11.13 13.80 0.48
CA LYS A 140 10.15 12.72 0.25
C LYS A 140 9.35 12.95 -1.03
N ARG A 141 8.91 14.17 -1.26
CA ARG A 141 8.20 14.59 -2.48
C ARG A 141 9.09 14.46 -3.72
N LEU A 142 10.34 14.86 -3.63
CA LEU A 142 11.32 14.70 -4.72
C LEU A 142 11.58 13.22 -5.03
N TYR A 143 11.72 12.41 -4.03
CA TYR A 143 11.89 10.96 -4.16
C TYR A 143 10.68 10.31 -4.86
N LEU A 144 9.47 10.69 -4.45
CA LEU A 144 8.24 10.25 -5.11
C LEU A 144 8.25 10.63 -6.60
N LEU A 145 8.59 11.89 -6.93
CA LEU A 145 8.63 12.36 -8.31
C LEU A 145 9.62 11.56 -9.15
N LYS A 146 10.80 11.23 -8.61
CA LYS A 146 11.77 10.38 -9.30
C LYS A 146 11.18 9.01 -9.65
N ILE A 147 10.51 8.36 -8.70
CA ILE A 147 9.86 7.08 -8.94
C ILE A 147 8.85 7.19 -10.09
N LEU A 148 8.05 8.25 -10.11
CA LEU A 148 7.02 8.44 -11.12
C LEU A 148 7.59 8.66 -12.53
N ILE A 149 8.71 9.38 -12.65
CA ILE A 149 9.34 9.63 -13.97
C ILE A 149 10.09 8.39 -14.52
N GLU A 150 10.39 7.40 -13.69
CA GLU A 150 10.94 6.12 -14.12
C GLU A 150 9.92 5.24 -14.87
N LYS A 151 8.69 5.71 -15.02
CA LYS A 151 7.58 5.05 -15.73
C LYS A 151 7.25 3.65 -15.22
N PRO A 152 6.97 3.49 -13.93
CA PRO A 152 6.50 2.21 -13.41
C PRO A 152 5.10 1.89 -13.98
N ASN A 153 4.77 0.62 -14.03
CA ASN A 153 3.42 0.16 -14.32
C ASN A 153 2.74 -0.52 -13.11
N VAL A 154 3.49 -0.67 -12.02
CA VAL A 154 2.98 -1.09 -10.69
C VAL A 154 3.56 -0.16 -9.65
N LEU A 155 2.73 0.36 -8.77
CA LEU A 155 3.17 1.21 -7.65
C LEU A 155 2.97 0.50 -6.31
N LEU A 156 4.03 0.50 -5.52
CA LEU A 156 4.03 0.08 -4.12
C LEU A 156 4.32 1.30 -3.25
N LEU A 157 3.38 1.63 -2.36
CA LEU A 157 3.47 2.80 -1.50
C LEU A 157 3.41 2.35 -0.04
N ASP A 158 4.48 2.60 0.71
CA ASP A 158 4.56 2.27 2.13
C ASP A 158 4.45 3.52 2.99
N GLU A 159 3.29 3.70 3.63
CA GLU A 159 2.93 4.87 4.43
C GLU A 159 3.22 6.20 3.69
N PRO A 160 2.68 6.39 2.48
CA PRO A 160 3.06 7.52 1.62
C PRO A 160 2.58 8.87 2.15
N THR A 161 1.58 8.88 3.04
CA THR A 161 1.00 10.11 3.60
C THR A 161 1.74 10.63 4.82
N ASN A 162 2.63 9.84 5.42
CA ASN A 162 3.43 10.28 6.55
C ASN A 162 4.36 11.43 6.15
N ASP A 163 4.36 12.48 6.96
CA ASP A 163 5.18 13.68 6.79
C ASP A 163 4.90 14.50 5.51
N LEU A 164 3.76 14.25 4.83
CA LEU A 164 3.32 15.06 3.70
C LEU A 164 2.36 16.16 4.16
N ASP A 165 2.53 17.36 3.60
CA ASP A 165 1.56 18.42 3.74
C ASP A 165 0.31 18.17 2.85
N ILE A 166 -0.75 18.91 3.08
CA ILE A 166 -2.03 18.76 2.36
C ILE A 166 -1.85 18.97 0.86
N ALA A 167 -1.03 19.95 0.45
CA ALA A 167 -0.80 20.25 -0.94
C ALA A 167 -0.09 19.08 -1.67
N THR A 168 0.93 18.50 -1.04
CA THR A 168 1.64 17.33 -1.59
C THR A 168 0.73 16.10 -1.62
N LEU A 169 -0.08 15.89 -0.60
CA LEU A 169 -1.06 14.79 -0.57
C LEU A 169 -2.06 14.91 -1.72
N THR A 170 -2.56 16.11 -2.01
CA THR A 170 -3.45 16.37 -3.15
C THR A 170 -2.77 16.03 -4.48
N VAL A 171 -1.51 16.39 -4.66
CA VAL A 171 -0.73 16.04 -5.85
C VAL A 171 -0.61 14.52 -6.00
N LEU A 172 -0.31 13.81 -4.91
CA LEU A 172 -0.24 12.35 -4.90
C LEU A 172 -1.58 11.70 -5.27
N GLU A 173 -2.67 12.14 -4.65
CA GLU A 173 -4.02 11.62 -4.93
C GLU A 173 -4.41 11.83 -6.39
N ASN A 174 -4.17 13.01 -6.94
CA ASN A 174 -4.43 13.31 -8.35
C ASN A 174 -3.61 12.43 -9.29
N PHE A 175 -2.35 12.20 -8.95
CA PHE A 175 -1.50 11.29 -9.71
C PHE A 175 -2.05 9.87 -9.70
N LEU A 176 -2.41 9.35 -8.54
CA LEU A 176 -2.94 7.99 -8.40
C LEU A 176 -4.26 7.79 -9.15
N ASN A 177 -5.12 8.80 -9.19
CA ASN A 177 -6.36 8.75 -9.96
C ASN A 177 -6.13 8.58 -11.48
N GLY A 178 -5.03 9.12 -11.99
CA GLY A 178 -4.65 9.00 -13.40
C GLY A 178 -3.68 7.86 -13.71
N PHE A 179 -3.21 7.13 -12.71
CA PHE A 179 -2.26 6.05 -12.92
C PHE A 179 -2.93 4.82 -13.53
N GLY A 180 -2.36 4.30 -14.62
CA GLY A 180 -2.96 3.24 -15.43
C GLY A 180 -2.71 1.81 -14.96
N GLY A 181 -1.89 1.60 -13.94
CA GLY A 181 -1.54 0.29 -13.42
C GLY A 181 -2.06 0.03 -12.01
N PRO A 182 -1.83 -1.16 -11.45
CA PRO A 182 -2.21 -1.47 -10.08
C PRO A 182 -1.37 -0.68 -9.07
N VAL A 183 -2.01 -0.37 -7.94
CA VAL A 183 -1.39 0.29 -6.79
C VAL A 183 -1.61 -0.57 -5.56
N VAL A 184 -0.57 -0.81 -4.80
CA VAL A 184 -0.63 -1.45 -3.49
C VAL A 184 -0.08 -0.47 -2.46
N THR A 185 -0.89 -0.09 -1.50
CA THR A 185 -0.49 0.87 -0.48
C THR A 185 -0.71 0.35 0.93
N VAL A 186 0.30 0.47 1.77
CA VAL A 186 0.17 0.33 3.22
C VAL A 186 -0.08 1.71 3.79
N SER A 187 -1.18 1.89 4.50
CA SER A 187 -1.52 3.16 5.13
C SER A 187 -2.38 2.99 6.36
N HIS A 188 -2.25 3.90 7.33
CA HIS A 188 -3.16 4.09 8.46
C HIS A 188 -4.10 5.26 8.25
N ASP A 189 -3.96 5.99 7.14
CA ASP A 189 -4.79 7.14 6.82
C ASP A 189 -6.11 6.68 6.17
N ARG A 190 -7.19 6.76 6.94
CA ARG A 190 -8.53 6.35 6.50
C ARG A 190 -8.99 7.12 5.27
N TYR A 191 -8.79 8.43 5.23
CA TYR A 191 -9.26 9.27 4.12
C TYR A 191 -8.50 8.95 2.83
N PHE A 192 -7.21 8.72 2.95
CA PHE A 192 -6.38 8.31 1.82
C PHE A 192 -6.81 6.95 1.26
N LEU A 193 -7.00 5.97 2.13
CA LEU A 193 -7.46 4.63 1.74
C LEU A 193 -8.84 4.65 1.09
N ASP A 194 -9.78 5.45 1.60
CA ASP A 194 -11.11 5.57 1.02
C ASP A 194 -11.09 6.15 -0.40
N LYS A 195 -10.16 7.07 -0.68
CA LYS A 195 -10.01 7.66 -2.02
C LYS A 195 -9.28 6.76 -3.00
N VAL A 196 -8.35 5.96 -2.54
CA VAL A 196 -7.39 5.23 -3.40
C VAL A 196 -7.77 3.76 -3.56
N ALA A 197 -8.20 3.10 -2.48
CA ALA A 197 -8.39 1.65 -2.48
C ALA A 197 -9.79 1.21 -2.93
N ASN A 198 -9.82 0.17 -3.75
CA ASN A 198 -11.03 -0.58 -4.11
C ASN A 198 -11.03 -2.02 -3.59
N LYS A 199 -9.94 -2.42 -2.97
CA LYS A 199 -9.75 -3.72 -2.34
C LYS A 199 -8.89 -3.55 -1.08
N ILE A 200 -9.24 -4.23 -0.02
CA ILE A 200 -8.50 -4.22 1.25
C ILE A 200 -7.92 -5.60 1.52
N LEU A 201 -6.64 -5.65 1.87
CA LEU A 201 -6.00 -6.80 2.49
C LEU A 201 -5.80 -6.49 3.97
N ALA A 202 -6.58 -7.13 4.81
CA ALA A 202 -6.54 -6.93 6.24
C ALA A 202 -5.73 -8.02 6.92
N PHE A 203 -4.62 -7.62 7.56
CA PHE A 203 -3.86 -8.50 8.44
C PHE A 203 -4.56 -8.57 9.78
N GLU A 204 -5.29 -9.66 9.99
CA GLU A 204 -6.10 -9.92 11.17
C GLU A 204 -5.58 -11.14 11.92
N GLU A 205 -6.11 -11.37 13.13
CA GLU A 205 -5.88 -12.60 13.85
C GLU A 205 -6.44 -13.77 13.03
N GLY A 206 -5.58 -14.73 12.68
CA GLY A 206 -5.93 -15.87 11.82
C GLY A 206 -5.52 -15.73 10.36
N GLY A 207 -4.88 -14.63 9.95
CA GLY A 207 -4.29 -14.47 8.62
C GLY A 207 -4.69 -13.19 7.89
N VAL A 208 -4.47 -13.17 6.58
CA VAL A 208 -4.81 -12.05 5.71
C VAL A 208 -6.18 -12.27 5.09
N ARG A 209 -7.09 -11.33 5.33
CA ARG A 209 -8.44 -11.35 4.76
C ARG A 209 -8.52 -10.38 3.59
N GLU A 210 -9.04 -10.85 2.46
CA GLU A 210 -9.34 -10.03 1.29
C GLU A 210 -10.77 -9.51 1.35
N PHE A 211 -10.93 -8.20 1.15
CA PHE A 211 -12.22 -7.53 1.13
C PHE A 211 -12.34 -6.65 -0.13
N PHE A 212 -13.45 -6.78 -0.86
CA PHE A 212 -13.73 -5.99 -2.05
C PHE A 212 -14.55 -4.76 -1.70
N GLY A 213 -13.93 -3.60 -1.73
CA GLY A 213 -14.52 -2.32 -1.38
C GLY A 213 -13.46 -1.36 -0.83
N ASN A 214 -13.90 -0.19 -0.38
CA ASN A 214 -13.02 0.78 0.25
C ASN A 214 -12.84 0.49 1.76
N TYR A 215 -12.02 1.31 2.42
CA TYR A 215 -11.72 1.09 3.83
C TYR A 215 -12.92 1.34 4.75
N THR A 216 -13.78 2.30 4.44
CA THR A 216 -15.03 2.53 5.19
C THR A 216 -15.96 1.32 5.10
N ASP A 217 -16.16 0.76 3.91
CA ASP A 217 -16.96 -0.45 3.73
C ASP A 217 -16.41 -1.63 4.53
N TYR A 218 -15.09 -1.79 4.55
CA TYR A 218 -14.42 -2.81 5.36
C TYR A 218 -14.67 -2.64 6.85
N LEU A 219 -14.56 -1.42 7.38
CA LEU A 219 -14.82 -1.12 8.79
C LEU A 219 -16.27 -1.36 9.17
N ASP A 220 -17.21 -1.00 8.32
CA ASP A 220 -18.65 -1.21 8.54
C ASP A 220 -18.98 -2.70 8.60
N GLU A 221 -18.44 -3.51 7.68
CA GLU A 221 -18.61 -4.97 7.73
C GLU A 221 -17.99 -5.57 8.98
N LYS A 222 -16.80 -5.14 9.35
CA LYS A 222 -16.11 -5.60 10.57
C LYS A 222 -16.92 -5.31 11.82
N ALA A 223 -17.45 -4.09 11.94
CA ALA A 223 -18.29 -3.69 13.06
C ALA A 223 -19.59 -4.54 13.14
N PHE A 224 -20.22 -4.78 12.01
CA PHE A 224 -21.42 -5.62 11.93
C PHE A 224 -21.16 -7.06 12.38
N LEU A 225 -20.06 -7.67 11.92
CA LEU A 225 -19.68 -9.04 12.32
C LEU A 225 -19.34 -9.14 13.81
N GLN A 226 -18.69 -8.11 14.37
CA GLN A 226 -18.40 -8.05 15.80
C GLN A 226 -19.67 -7.95 16.64
N GLU A 227 -20.63 -7.14 16.21
CA GLU A 227 -21.92 -7.01 16.88
C GLU A 227 -22.70 -8.32 16.88
N GLN A 228 -22.76 -9.00 15.73
CA GLN A 228 -23.40 -10.31 15.63
C GLN A 228 -22.74 -11.36 16.54
N SER A 229 -21.41 -11.39 16.58
CA SER A 229 -20.66 -12.31 17.44
C SER A 229 -20.96 -12.05 18.91
N ALA A 230 -21.01 -10.79 19.33
CA ALA A 230 -21.32 -10.41 20.71
C ALA A 230 -22.76 -10.81 21.11
N LEU A 231 -23.73 -10.68 20.19
CA LEU A 231 -25.10 -11.15 20.42
C LEU A 231 -25.18 -12.67 20.60
N LEU A 232 -24.51 -13.43 19.74
CA LEU A 232 -24.46 -14.89 19.84
C LEU A 232 -23.82 -15.37 21.15
N GLU A 233 -22.77 -14.70 21.60
CA GLU A 233 -22.13 -15.03 22.88
C GLU A 233 -23.06 -14.75 24.06
N LYS A 234 -23.77 -13.64 24.05
CA LYS A 234 -24.78 -13.33 25.07
C LYS A 234 -25.90 -14.36 25.12
N GLU A 235 -26.40 -14.79 23.97
CA GLU A 235 -27.43 -15.84 23.88
C GLU A 235 -26.94 -17.18 24.42
N LYS A 236 -25.71 -17.58 24.07
CA LYS A 236 -25.08 -18.80 24.58
C LYS A 236 -24.91 -18.75 26.11
N GLU A 237 -24.47 -17.61 26.64
CA GLU A 237 -24.32 -17.45 28.10
C GLU A 237 -25.65 -17.49 28.81
N GLN A 238 -26.68 -16.82 28.28
CA GLN A 238 -28.02 -16.89 28.85
C GLN A 238 -28.58 -18.32 28.82
N ALA A 239 -28.32 -19.08 27.74
CA ALA A 239 -28.74 -20.49 27.65
C ALA A 239 -28.01 -21.34 28.69
N ARG A 240 -26.70 -21.14 28.90
CA ARG A 240 -25.91 -21.84 29.95
C ARG A 240 -26.48 -21.56 31.33
N VAL A 241 -26.72 -20.30 31.66
CA VAL A 241 -27.29 -19.91 32.97
C VAL A 241 -28.67 -20.52 33.20
N LYS A 242 -29.51 -20.60 32.16
CA LYS A 242 -30.83 -21.29 32.28
C LYS A 242 -30.67 -22.76 32.54
N VAL A 243 -29.78 -23.45 31.84
CA VAL A 243 -29.52 -24.90 32.06
C VAL A 243 -28.98 -25.18 33.46
N GLU A 244 -28.09 -24.33 33.95
CA GLU A 244 -27.50 -24.47 35.28
C GLU A 244 -28.54 -24.26 36.37
N LYS A 245 -29.42 -23.27 36.25
CA LYS A 245 -30.56 -23.05 37.15
C LYS A 245 -31.51 -24.25 37.21
N VAL A 246 -31.79 -24.86 36.05
CA VAL A 246 -32.64 -26.05 35.98
C VAL A 246 -31.97 -27.26 36.68
N LYS A 247 -30.68 -27.47 36.44
CA LYS A 247 -29.91 -28.55 37.10
C LYS A 247 -29.90 -28.38 38.64
N VAL A 248 -29.70 -27.16 39.12
CA VAL A 248 -29.71 -26.88 40.59
C VAL A 248 -31.11 -27.07 41.16
N ALA A 249 -32.17 -26.74 40.46
CA ALA A 249 -33.54 -26.98 40.92
C ALA A 249 -33.86 -28.46 41.01
N ILE A 250 -33.43 -29.29 40.05
CA ILE A 250 -33.63 -30.74 40.06
C ILE A 250 -32.83 -31.42 41.15
N SER A 251 -31.67 -30.93 41.50
CA SER A 251 -30.80 -31.52 42.57
C SER A 251 -31.26 -31.20 43.99
N LYS A 252 -32.24 -30.31 44.16
CA LYS A 252 -32.81 -29.93 45.47
C LYS A 252 -34.19 -30.51 45.75
N SER A 253 -34.75 -31.24 44.83
CA SER A 253 -35.98 -32.01 44.95
C SER A 253 -35.68 -33.49 45.11
#